data_bd639854835ab344916dfbe272645bfe
#
_entry.id   bd639854835ab344916dfbe272645bfe
#
_cell.length_a   1.000
_cell.length_b   1.000
_cell.length_c   1.000
_cell.angle_alpha   90.00
_cell.angle_beta   90.00
_cell.angle_gamma   90.00
#
_symmetry.space_group_name_H-M   'P 1'
#
loop_
_entity.id
_entity.type
_entity.pdbx_description
1 polymer ?
#
loop_
_entity_poly.entity_id
_entity_poly.type
_entity_poly.pdbx_seq_one_letter_code
_entity_poly.pdbx_strand_id
1 'polypeptide(L)'
;IRLWTPEEGVPEKTKAVLDYVKDTVISRLSEQGMKTLDELSIAPSPLGSEELNSKAGIAELDNSAVLKWSDGLMETHHLVRNVRKATLEQETLSRMHHNEAKKWSAKKGERARKIEAYHRSMSGQDDDVEWIEENIRLISIHDSSIAAVVIENALNLNDNQKLRSDAALLALDRGETRIAQIHIAKMNHSPSKKLFESRLARMDGKISDAQRLEEEAISLSDPSQRARIEVASVIRRFDDRLLSLIHI
;
A
#
# COMPACT_ATOMS: atom_id res chain seq x y z
N ILE A 1 1.70 -14.81 -5.03
CA ILE A 1 3.00 -15.10 -4.37
C ILE A 1 2.75 -14.94 -2.88
N ARG A 2 2.82 -16.04 -2.12
CA ARG A 2 2.65 -16.01 -0.66
C ARG A 2 3.89 -15.32 -0.07
N LEU A 3 3.68 -14.18 0.59
CA LEU A 3 4.76 -13.53 1.32
C LEU A 3 5.11 -14.43 2.51
N TRP A 4 6.37 -14.83 2.59
CA TRP A 4 6.90 -15.56 3.72
C TRP A 4 6.91 -14.68 4.97
N THR A 5 6.41 -15.22 6.10
CA THR A 5 6.48 -14.55 7.40
C THR A 5 7.59 -15.17 8.25
N PRO A 6 8.28 -14.39 9.10
CA PRO A 6 9.36 -14.89 9.97
C PRO A 6 8.95 -16.04 10.89
N GLU A 7 7.67 -16.16 11.21
CA GLU A 7 7.09 -17.16 12.12
C GLU A 7 6.99 -18.56 11.50
N GLU A 8 7.00 -18.67 10.16
CA GLU A 8 6.85 -19.98 9.46
C GLU A 8 8.14 -20.80 9.37
N GLY A 9 9.27 -20.31 9.90
CA GLY A 9 10.57 -20.96 9.77
C GLY A 9 11.07 -20.99 8.31
N VAL A 10 12.32 -20.66 8.07
CA VAL A 10 12.90 -20.69 6.72
C VAL A 10 13.14 -22.15 6.31
N PRO A 11 12.56 -22.66 5.21
CA PRO A 11 12.91 -23.97 4.71
C PRO A 11 14.43 -24.10 4.52
N GLU A 12 15.01 -25.25 4.82
CA GLU A 12 16.46 -25.47 4.83
C GLU A 12 17.16 -25.04 3.53
N LYS A 13 16.52 -25.31 2.37
CA LYS A 13 17.01 -24.85 1.06
C LYS A 13 17.00 -23.32 0.91
N THR A 14 16.02 -22.63 1.50
CA THR A 14 15.94 -21.17 1.49
C THR A 14 17.02 -20.57 2.39
N LYS A 15 17.28 -21.21 3.55
CA LYS A 15 18.35 -20.77 4.45
C LYS A 15 19.72 -20.83 3.78
N ALA A 16 20.03 -21.91 3.07
CA ALA A 16 21.30 -22.02 2.33
C ALA A 16 21.48 -20.90 1.29
N VAL A 17 20.40 -20.49 0.59
CA VAL A 17 20.46 -19.38 -0.36
C VAL A 17 20.63 -18.04 0.36
N LEU A 18 19.99 -17.84 1.49
CA LEU A 18 20.13 -16.63 2.31
C LEU A 18 21.57 -16.49 2.82
N ASP A 19 22.12 -17.58 3.38
CA ASP A 19 23.50 -17.61 3.87
C ASP A 19 24.50 -17.38 2.73
N TYR A 20 24.30 -18.01 1.57
CA TYR A 20 25.13 -17.77 0.39
C TYR A 20 25.17 -16.30 -0.02
N VAL A 21 24.01 -15.65 -0.17
CA VAL A 21 23.95 -14.23 -0.55
C VAL A 21 24.58 -13.33 0.50
N LYS A 22 24.36 -13.63 1.78
CA LYS A 22 24.97 -12.91 2.90
C LYS A 22 26.50 -13.02 2.86
N ASP A 23 27.03 -14.23 2.70
CA ASP A 23 28.46 -14.49 2.82
C ASP A 23 29.24 -14.14 1.55
N THR A 24 28.63 -14.28 0.36
CA THR A 24 29.33 -14.06 -0.92
C THR A 24 29.12 -12.66 -1.50
N VAL A 25 28.00 -12.03 -1.21
CA VAL A 25 27.66 -10.70 -1.77
C VAL A 25 27.74 -9.64 -0.68
N ILE A 26 26.88 -9.73 0.33
CA ILE A 26 26.71 -8.66 1.31
C ILE A 26 27.96 -8.43 2.16
N SER A 27 28.62 -9.52 2.62
CA SER A 27 29.80 -9.44 3.49
C SER A 27 31.04 -8.85 2.80
N ARG A 28 31.04 -8.78 1.47
CA ARG A 28 32.16 -8.24 0.68
C ARG A 28 32.02 -6.78 0.32
N LEU A 29 30.84 -6.20 0.57
CA LEU A 29 30.62 -4.79 0.28
C LEU A 29 31.36 -3.87 1.26
N SER A 30 31.92 -2.81 0.72
CA SER A 30 32.47 -1.71 1.51
C SER A 30 31.38 -1.05 2.35
N GLU A 31 31.76 -0.23 3.31
CA GLU A 31 30.81 0.58 4.09
C GLU A 31 29.94 1.47 3.18
N GLN A 32 30.51 2.01 2.09
CA GLN A 32 29.78 2.82 1.13
C GLN A 32 28.81 1.97 0.29
N GLY A 33 29.24 0.80 -0.17
CA GLY A 33 28.39 -0.16 -0.86
C GLY A 33 27.21 -0.59 0.02
N MET A 34 27.48 -0.84 1.29
CA MET A 34 26.44 -1.22 2.25
C MET A 34 25.41 -0.10 2.47
N LYS A 35 25.84 1.15 2.65
CA LYS A 35 24.93 2.30 2.79
C LYS A 35 24.02 2.49 1.56
N THR A 36 24.61 2.32 0.36
CA THR A 36 23.82 2.41 -0.89
C THR A 36 22.84 1.24 -1.01
N LEU A 37 23.27 0.02 -0.67
CA LEU A 37 22.41 -1.16 -0.64
C LEU A 37 21.25 -1.00 0.35
N ASP A 38 21.51 -0.45 1.52
CA ASP A 38 20.50 -0.20 2.55
C ASP A 38 19.40 0.72 2.05
N GLU A 39 19.77 1.86 1.46
CA GLU A 39 18.83 2.83 0.92
C GLU A 39 17.99 2.24 -0.22
N LEU A 40 18.60 1.53 -1.16
CA LEU A 40 17.91 0.86 -2.25
C LEU A 40 17.03 -0.30 -1.78
N SER A 41 17.43 -1.00 -0.70
CA SER A 41 16.70 -2.16 -0.19
C SER A 41 15.35 -1.77 0.42
N ILE A 42 15.22 -0.59 0.99
CA ILE A 42 13.95 -0.11 1.58
C ILE A 42 13.08 0.70 0.61
N ALA A 43 13.59 1.03 -0.57
CA ALA A 43 12.86 1.83 -1.55
C ALA A 43 11.63 1.07 -2.10
N PRO A 44 10.44 1.69 -2.23
CA PRO A 44 9.25 1.05 -2.77
C PRO A 44 9.29 0.88 -4.30
N SER A 45 10.13 1.64 -4.99
CA SER A 45 10.28 1.66 -6.44
C SER A 45 11.73 1.94 -6.83
N PRO A 46 12.15 1.64 -8.07
CA PRO A 46 13.48 1.99 -8.57
C PRO A 46 13.78 3.48 -8.39
N LEU A 47 15.02 3.83 -8.04
CA LEU A 47 15.48 5.20 -7.77
C LEU A 47 16.50 5.66 -8.81
N GLY A 48 16.49 6.95 -9.13
CA GLY A 48 17.56 7.62 -9.85
C GLY A 48 18.78 7.87 -8.95
N SER A 49 19.97 8.01 -9.54
CA SER A 49 21.18 8.29 -8.75
C SER A 49 21.08 9.59 -7.97
N GLU A 50 20.36 10.59 -8.49
CA GLU A 50 20.10 11.89 -7.83
C GLU A 50 19.14 11.77 -6.64
N GLU A 51 18.38 10.70 -6.56
CA GLU A 51 17.44 10.42 -5.48
C GLU A 51 18.10 9.76 -4.26
N LEU A 52 19.33 9.22 -4.42
CA LEU A 52 20.08 8.60 -3.34
C LEU A 52 20.90 9.61 -2.52
N ASN A 53 20.94 9.38 -1.21
CA ASN A 53 21.90 10.06 -0.31
C ASN A 53 23.29 9.43 -0.45
N SER A 54 23.37 8.09 -0.56
CA SER A 54 24.61 7.31 -0.62
C SER A 54 24.88 6.86 -2.05
N LYS A 55 25.58 7.71 -2.83
CA LYS A 55 25.91 7.44 -4.24
C LYS A 55 27.23 6.68 -4.44
N ALA A 56 28.14 6.75 -3.46
CA ALA A 56 29.49 6.26 -3.60
C ALA A 56 29.59 4.72 -3.80
N GLY A 57 28.57 3.97 -3.33
CA GLY A 57 28.51 2.53 -3.49
C GLY A 57 27.89 2.05 -4.81
N ILE A 58 27.35 2.92 -5.66
CA ILE A 58 26.64 2.51 -6.89
C ILE A 58 27.52 1.65 -7.79
N ALA A 59 28.74 2.11 -8.09
CA ALA A 59 29.66 1.37 -8.97
C ALA A 59 30.06 0.01 -8.39
N GLU A 60 30.22 -0.10 -7.07
CA GLU A 60 30.52 -1.35 -6.38
C GLU A 60 29.36 -2.35 -6.48
N LEU A 61 28.12 -1.88 -6.25
CA LEU A 61 26.92 -2.70 -6.36
C LEU A 61 26.66 -3.16 -7.81
N ASP A 62 26.93 -2.29 -8.78
CA ASP A 62 26.79 -2.60 -10.20
C ASP A 62 27.82 -3.67 -10.62
N ASN A 63 29.08 -3.48 -10.28
CA ASN A 63 30.17 -4.45 -10.54
C ASN A 63 29.92 -5.81 -9.85
N SER A 64 29.20 -5.82 -8.74
CA SER A 64 28.81 -7.04 -8.01
C SER A 64 27.53 -7.67 -8.55
N ALA A 65 26.96 -7.17 -9.64
CA ALA A 65 25.70 -7.61 -10.24
C ALA A 65 24.51 -7.59 -9.26
N VAL A 66 24.54 -6.66 -8.31
CA VAL A 66 23.49 -6.46 -7.30
C VAL A 66 22.39 -5.55 -7.81
N LEU A 67 22.71 -4.67 -8.77
CA LEU A 67 21.80 -3.71 -9.34
C LEU A 67 21.12 -4.22 -10.61
N LYS A 68 19.90 -3.80 -10.79
CA LYS A 68 19.15 -3.89 -12.03
C LYS A 68 18.79 -2.48 -12.47
N TRP A 69 19.07 -2.17 -13.73
CA TRP A 69 18.81 -0.88 -14.34
C TRP A 69 17.62 -0.95 -15.29
N SER A 70 16.76 0.07 -15.24
CA SER A 70 15.67 0.29 -16.21
C SER A 70 15.44 1.79 -16.36
N ASP A 71 15.53 2.31 -17.58
CA ASP A 71 15.27 3.72 -17.92
C ASP A 71 16.04 4.73 -17.04
N GLY A 72 17.29 4.43 -16.71
CA GLY A 72 18.12 5.28 -15.86
C GLY A 72 17.81 5.21 -14.35
N LEU A 73 16.86 4.39 -13.97
CA LEU A 73 16.53 4.08 -12.58
C LEU A 73 17.19 2.75 -12.17
N MET A 74 17.54 2.63 -10.91
CA MET A 74 18.16 1.43 -10.36
C MET A 74 17.33 0.84 -9.22
N GLU A 75 17.34 -0.48 -9.15
CA GLU A 75 16.81 -1.25 -8.02
C GLU A 75 17.78 -2.38 -7.66
N THR A 76 17.76 -2.84 -6.43
CA THR A 76 18.50 -4.04 -6.04
C THR A 76 17.77 -5.28 -6.51
N HIS A 77 18.56 -6.31 -6.90
CA HIS A 77 17.99 -7.62 -7.19
C HIS A 77 17.16 -8.11 -5.99
N HIS A 78 15.93 -8.57 -6.25
CA HIS A 78 14.95 -8.89 -5.21
C HIS A 78 15.46 -9.82 -4.11
N LEU A 79 16.30 -10.80 -4.46
CA LEU A 79 16.88 -11.72 -3.50
C LEU A 79 17.83 -11.00 -2.53
N VAL A 80 18.75 -10.17 -3.05
CA VAL A 80 19.70 -9.40 -2.22
C VAL A 80 18.95 -8.43 -1.32
N ARG A 81 17.95 -7.74 -1.88
CA ARG A 81 17.04 -6.84 -1.15
C ARG A 81 16.36 -7.56 0.03
N ASN A 82 15.78 -8.73 -0.21
CA ASN A 82 15.06 -9.48 0.82
C ASN A 82 16.01 -9.99 1.91
N VAL A 83 17.18 -10.51 1.52
CA VAL A 83 18.21 -10.94 2.48
C VAL A 83 18.68 -9.74 3.32
N ARG A 84 18.94 -8.59 2.69
CA ARG A 84 19.39 -7.41 3.42
C ARG A 84 18.33 -6.94 4.42
N LYS A 85 17.08 -6.82 4.01
CA LYS A 85 15.98 -6.46 4.91
C LYS A 85 15.81 -7.43 6.07
N ALA A 86 15.95 -8.74 5.83
CA ALA A 86 15.84 -9.76 6.87
C ALA A 86 17.02 -9.75 7.86
N THR A 87 18.15 -9.14 7.51
CA THR A 87 19.32 -9.02 8.40
C THR A 87 19.36 -7.72 9.20
N LEU A 88 18.47 -6.78 8.92
CA LEU A 88 18.35 -5.52 9.66
C LEU A 88 17.43 -5.70 10.87
N GLU A 89 17.83 -5.12 11.98
CA GLU A 89 16.99 -5.04 13.17
C GLU A 89 15.79 -4.12 12.91
N GLN A 90 14.65 -4.45 13.49
CA GLN A 90 13.39 -3.71 13.29
C GLN A 90 13.52 -2.23 13.63
N GLU A 91 14.23 -1.89 14.70
CA GLU A 91 14.47 -0.50 15.09
C GLU A 91 15.30 0.25 14.05
N THR A 92 16.31 -0.41 13.48
CA THR A 92 17.13 0.16 12.40
C THR A 92 16.30 0.38 11.14
N LEU A 93 15.46 -0.59 10.75
CA LEU A 93 14.54 -0.43 9.62
C LEU A 93 13.57 0.73 9.82
N SER A 94 12.94 0.82 11.00
CA SER A 94 12.03 1.92 11.35
C SER A 94 12.72 3.28 11.22
N ARG A 95 13.92 3.42 11.78
CA ARG A 95 14.72 4.65 11.69
C ARG A 95 15.10 5.00 10.25
N MET A 96 15.47 4.01 9.45
CA MET A 96 15.78 4.22 8.02
C MET A 96 14.56 4.71 7.25
N HIS A 97 13.40 4.09 7.47
CA HIS A 97 12.14 4.53 6.86
C HIS A 97 11.75 5.94 7.31
N HIS A 98 11.91 6.28 8.59
CA HIS A 98 11.65 7.62 9.08
C HIS A 98 12.56 8.67 8.39
N ASN A 99 13.84 8.40 8.25
CA ASN A 99 14.78 9.30 7.58
C ASN A 99 14.44 9.49 6.09
N GLU A 100 14.06 8.41 5.40
CA GLU A 100 13.61 8.49 4.01
C GLU A 100 12.29 9.27 3.88
N ALA A 101 11.32 9.06 4.76
CA ALA A 101 10.09 9.84 4.79
C ALA A 101 10.40 11.35 4.91
N LYS A 102 11.28 11.72 5.83
CA LYS A 102 11.72 13.10 6.00
C LYS A 102 12.42 13.67 4.76
N LYS A 103 13.28 12.89 4.10
CA LYS A 103 13.93 13.29 2.84
C LYS A 103 12.91 13.54 1.73
N TRP A 104 11.93 12.63 1.59
CA TRP A 104 10.93 12.72 0.54
C TRP A 104 9.87 13.79 0.80
N SER A 105 9.57 14.12 2.06
CA SER A 105 8.67 15.23 2.43
C SER A 105 9.19 16.60 1.98
N ALA A 106 10.51 16.75 1.85
CA ALA A 106 11.12 17.96 1.33
C ALA A 106 11.01 18.11 -0.21
N LYS A 107 10.66 17.04 -0.92
CA LYS A 107 10.49 17.02 -2.38
C LYS A 107 9.04 17.27 -2.77
N LYS A 108 8.83 17.79 -3.97
CA LYS A 108 7.49 18.09 -4.50
C LYS A 108 7.12 17.08 -5.60
N GLY A 109 5.82 16.92 -5.78
CA GLY A 109 5.26 16.11 -6.86
C GLY A 109 4.71 14.77 -6.40
N GLU A 110 4.03 14.12 -7.33
CA GLU A 110 3.30 12.87 -7.12
C GLU A 110 4.22 11.72 -6.69
N ARG A 111 5.33 11.55 -7.41
CA ARG A 111 6.33 10.51 -7.10
C ARG A 111 6.87 10.64 -5.66
N ALA A 112 7.23 11.87 -5.27
CA ALA A 112 7.75 12.13 -3.93
C ALA A 112 6.72 11.77 -2.85
N ARG A 113 5.46 12.18 -3.05
CA ARG A 113 4.38 11.88 -2.10
C ARG A 113 4.12 10.38 -1.95
N LYS A 114 4.15 9.61 -3.05
CA LYS A 114 3.99 8.15 -3.00
C LYS A 114 5.10 7.48 -2.20
N ILE A 115 6.34 7.86 -2.44
CA ILE A 115 7.50 7.30 -1.74
C ILE A 115 7.49 7.72 -0.27
N GLU A 116 7.18 8.99 0.03
CA GLU A 116 6.99 9.48 1.40
C GLU A 116 5.95 8.66 2.15
N ALA A 117 4.76 8.46 1.55
CA ALA A 117 3.68 7.70 2.16
C ALA A 117 4.08 6.26 2.51
N TYR A 118 4.77 5.58 1.59
CA TYR A 118 5.29 4.26 1.85
C TYR A 118 6.25 4.25 3.04
N HIS A 119 7.21 5.17 3.07
CA HIS A 119 8.18 5.23 4.16
C HIS A 119 7.53 5.61 5.49
N ARG A 120 6.55 6.52 5.51
CA ARG A 120 5.77 6.81 6.72
C ARG A 120 5.03 5.58 7.23
N SER A 121 4.39 4.82 6.36
CA SER A 121 3.66 3.60 6.77
C SER A 121 4.56 2.50 7.33
N MET A 122 5.87 2.54 7.01
CA MET A 122 6.86 1.58 7.45
C MET A 122 7.70 2.08 8.64
N SER A 123 7.62 3.36 8.99
CA SER A 123 8.41 3.96 10.08
C SER A 123 7.89 3.56 11.46
N GLY A 124 6.59 3.26 11.59
CA GLY A 124 5.95 2.90 12.85
C GLY A 124 5.76 4.08 13.81
N GLN A 125 5.79 5.33 13.32
CA GLN A 125 5.54 6.53 14.14
C GLN A 125 4.04 6.85 14.16
N ASP A 126 3.51 7.19 15.32
CA ASP A 126 2.07 7.49 15.51
C ASP A 126 1.61 8.68 14.65
N ASP A 127 2.42 9.75 14.58
CA ASP A 127 2.11 10.95 13.79
C ASP A 127 2.00 10.67 12.27
N ASP A 128 2.62 9.59 11.79
CA ASP A 128 2.58 9.20 10.39
C ASP A 128 1.20 8.65 9.99
N VAL A 129 0.44 8.08 10.92
CA VAL A 129 -0.91 7.57 10.66
C VAL A 129 -1.88 8.70 10.30
N GLU A 130 -1.84 9.81 11.05
CA GLU A 130 -2.68 10.98 10.77
C GLU A 130 -2.37 11.57 9.39
N TRP A 131 -1.08 11.72 9.07
CA TRP A 131 -0.65 12.18 7.75
C TRP A 131 -1.14 11.27 6.61
N ILE A 132 -1.06 9.94 6.81
CA ILE A 132 -1.55 8.96 5.84
C ILE A 132 -3.06 9.14 5.64
N GLU A 133 -3.86 9.26 6.70
CA GLU A 133 -5.29 9.48 6.63
C GLU A 133 -5.70 10.72 5.81
N GLU A 134 -4.90 11.77 5.88
CA GLU A 134 -5.14 12.99 5.12
C GLU A 134 -4.78 12.85 3.64
N ASN A 135 -3.76 12.06 3.32
CA ASN A 135 -3.19 12.00 1.98
C ASN A 135 -3.58 10.75 1.18
N ILE A 136 -4.11 9.70 1.82
CA ILE A 136 -4.30 8.40 1.19
C ILE A 136 -5.21 8.43 -0.05
N ARG A 137 -6.24 9.24 -0.06
CA ARG A 137 -7.15 9.38 -1.20
C ARG A 137 -6.45 9.95 -2.42
N LEU A 138 -5.58 10.93 -2.22
CA LEU A 138 -4.79 11.50 -3.32
C LEU A 138 -3.78 10.50 -3.83
N ILE A 139 -3.14 9.74 -2.94
CA ILE A 139 -2.20 8.68 -3.31
C ILE A 139 -2.92 7.59 -4.10
N SER A 140 -4.13 7.19 -3.70
CA SER A 140 -4.91 6.13 -4.35
C SER A 140 -5.32 6.48 -5.80
N ILE A 141 -5.57 7.74 -6.09
CA ILE A 141 -5.88 8.22 -7.45
C ILE A 141 -4.67 8.02 -8.37
N HIS A 142 -3.48 8.24 -7.87
CA HIS A 142 -2.25 8.16 -8.67
C HIS A 142 -1.63 6.75 -8.69
N ASP A 143 -1.74 6.01 -7.58
CA ASP A 143 -1.17 4.67 -7.45
C ASP A 143 -1.92 3.84 -6.41
N SER A 144 -2.94 3.12 -6.88
CA SER A 144 -3.78 2.29 -6.01
C SER A 144 -3.03 1.12 -5.37
N SER A 145 -1.91 0.67 -5.98
CA SER A 145 -1.12 -0.45 -5.45
C SER A 145 -0.29 -0.01 -4.25
N ILE A 146 0.40 1.12 -4.36
CA ILE A 146 1.13 1.72 -3.22
C ILE A 146 0.14 2.11 -2.12
N ALA A 147 -1.00 2.72 -2.48
CA ALA A 147 -2.03 3.09 -1.51
C ALA A 147 -2.52 1.89 -0.69
N ALA A 148 -2.73 0.73 -1.33
CA ALA A 148 -3.14 -0.48 -0.62
C ALA A 148 -2.10 -0.93 0.41
N VAL A 149 -0.82 -0.94 0.06
CA VAL A 149 0.26 -1.28 1.00
C VAL A 149 0.34 -0.29 2.15
N VAL A 150 0.23 1.01 1.85
CA VAL A 150 0.29 2.09 2.85
C VAL A 150 -0.87 1.99 3.84
N ILE A 151 -2.09 1.75 3.35
CA ILE A 151 -3.28 1.59 4.22
C ILE A 151 -3.14 0.36 5.13
N GLU A 152 -2.73 -0.78 4.59
CA GLU A 152 -2.57 -2.00 5.39
C GLU A 152 -1.53 -1.82 6.50
N ASN A 153 -0.39 -1.20 6.18
CA ASN A 153 0.62 -0.90 7.19
C ASN A 153 0.09 0.06 8.26
N ALA A 154 -0.61 1.12 7.85
CA ALA A 154 -1.21 2.08 8.78
C ALA A 154 -2.27 1.44 9.69
N LEU A 155 -3.10 0.52 9.14
CA LEU A 155 -4.07 -0.24 9.92
C LEU A 155 -3.45 -1.20 10.92
N ASN A 156 -2.24 -1.71 10.65
CA ASN A 156 -1.49 -2.53 11.60
C ASN A 156 -0.94 -1.70 12.76
N LEU A 157 -0.67 -0.40 12.56
CA LEU A 157 -0.24 0.53 13.60
C LEU A 157 -1.44 1.04 14.41
N ASN A 158 -2.48 1.47 13.71
CA ASN A 158 -3.69 2.03 14.32
C ASN A 158 -4.94 1.63 13.52
N ASP A 159 -5.68 0.64 14.03
CA ASP A 159 -6.92 0.17 13.40
C ASP A 159 -8.08 1.11 13.74
N ASN A 160 -8.33 2.10 12.88
CA ASN A 160 -9.40 3.07 13.06
C ASN A 160 -10.41 3.05 11.89
N GLN A 161 -11.59 3.63 12.15
CA GLN A 161 -12.73 3.58 11.22
C GLN A 161 -12.52 4.36 9.92
N LYS A 162 -11.72 5.43 9.93
CA LYS A 162 -11.43 6.23 8.75
C LYS A 162 -10.55 5.45 7.78
N LEU A 163 -9.44 4.89 8.27
CA LEU A 163 -8.57 4.00 7.47
C LEU A 163 -9.32 2.77 6.97
N ARG A 164 -10.19 2.16 7.81
CA ARG A 164 -11.04 1.03 7.37
C ARG A 164 -11.97 1.41 6.22
N SER A 165 -12.57 2.60 6.28
CA SER A 165 -13.41 3.13 5.21
C SER A 165 -12.62 3.35 3.92
N ASP A 166 -11.43 3.95 4.00
CA ASP A 166 -10.58 4.19 2.85
C ASP A 166 -10.03 2.88 2.26
N ALA A 167 -9.67 1.89 3.10
CA ALA A 167 -9.29 0.55 2.67
C ALA A 167 -10.42 -0.20 1.95
N ALA A 168 -11.64 -0.15 2.50
CA ALA A 168 -12.81 -0.74 1.87
C ALA A 168 -13.11 -0.10 0.50
N LEU A 169 -13.08 1.23 0.43
CA LEU A 169 -13.29 1.97 -0.81
C LEU A 169 -12.24 1.59 -1.86
N LEU A 170 -10.96 1.62 -1.49
CA LEU A 170 -9.87 1.27 -2.39
C LEU A 170 -9.98 -0.16 -2.91
N ALA A 171 -10.30 -1.12 -2.05
CA ALA A 171 -10.49 -2.51 -2.45
C ALA A 171 -11.68 -2.68 -3.42
N LEU A 172 -12.78 -1.95 -3.18
CA LEU A 172 -13.93 -1.92 -4.10
C LEU A 172 -13.56 -1.31 -5.46
N ASP A 173 -12.78 -0.22 -5.47
CA ASP A 173 -12.31 0.43 -6.70
C ASP A 173 -11.39 -0.47 -7.53
N ARG A 174 -10.62 -1.32 -6.87
CA ARG A 174 -9.74 -2.32 -7.49
C ARG A 174 -10.46 -3.62 -7.89
N GLY A 175 -11.74 -3.79 -7.53
CA GLY A 175 -12.48 -5.03 -7.76
C GLY A 175 -12.09 -6.18 -6.83
N GLU A 176 -11.38 -5.90 -5.75
CA GLU A 176 -10.88 -6.87 -4.77
C GLU A 176 -11.97 -7.18 -3.72
N THR A 177 -13.06 -7.81 -4.16
CA THR A 177 -14.29 -8.01 -3.36
C THR A 177 -14.04 -8.70 -2.02
N ARG A 178 -13.13 -9.69 -1.98
CA ARG A 178 -12.79 -10.40 -0.74
C ARG A 178 -12.10 -9.49 0.28
N ILE A 179 -11.18 -8.64 -0.17
CA ILE A 179 -10.47 -7.68 0.67
C ILE A 179 -11.46 -6.63 1.17
N ALA A 180 -12.31 -6.11 0.27
CA ALA A 180 -13.37 -5.18 0.64
C ALA A 180 -14.29 -5.76 1.73
N GLN A 181 -14.72 -7.00 1.63
CA GLN A 181 -15.53 -7.69 2.64
C GLN A 181 -14.87 -7.70 4.02
N ILE A 182 -13.56 -7.98 4.07
CA ILE A 182 -12.80 -8.01 5.33
C ILE A 182 -12.81 -6.63 6.01
N HIS A 183 -12.57 -5.55 5.26
CA HIS A 183 -12.57 -4.20 5.82
C HIS A 183 -13.98 -3.77 6.21
N ILE A 184 -14.99 -3.99 5.37
CA ILE A 184 -16.38 -3.64 5.62
C ILE A 184 -16.92 -4.36 6.88
N ALA A 185 -16.57 -5.64 7.07
CA ALA A 185 -16.99 -6.38 8.25
C ALA A 185 -16.53 -5.74 9.56
N LYS A 186 -15.32 -5.15 9.56
CA LYS A 186 -14.72 -4.47 10.72
C LYS A 186 -15.18 -3.01 10.92
N MET A 187 -15.96 -2.45 9.98
CA MET A 187 -16.50 -1.10 10.14
C MET A 187 -17.66 -1.09 11.12
N ASN A 188 -17.78 0.03 11.84
CA ASN A 188 -18.94 0.32 12.67
C ASN A 188 -20.20 0.48 11.83
N HIS A 189 -21.38 0.23 12.43
CA HIS A 189 -22.65 0.45 11.79
C HIS A 189 -22.82 1.95 11.43
N SER A 190 -22.88 2.24 10.14
CA SER A 190 -22.87 3.61 9.62
C SER A 190 -23.46 3.65 8.20
N PRO A 191 -23.88 4.83 7.71
CA PRO A 191 -24.29 5.00 6.31
C PRO A 191 -23.21 4.53 5.33
N SER A 192 -21.94 4.86 5.57
CA SER A 192 -20.82 4.47 4.70
C SER A 192 -20.67 2.96 4.61
N LYS A 193 -20.79 2.24 5.73
CA LYS A 193 -20.78 0.77 5.73
C LYS A 193 -21.87 0.20 4.84
N LYS A 194 -23.09 0.70 4.98
CA LYS A 194 -24.24 0.24 4.18
C LYS A 194 -24.05 0.52 2.69
N LEU A 195 -23.46 1.66 2.33
CA LEU A 195 -23.14 1.98 0.95
C LEU A 195 -22.05 1.05 0.37
N PHE A 196 -21.05 0.67 1.15
CA PHE A 196 -20.05 -0.29 0.70
C PHE A 196 -20.61 -1.70 0.57
N GLU A 197 -21.47 -2.13 1.52
CA GLU A 197 -22.21 -3.40 1.43
C GLU A 197 -23.11 -3.40 0.17
N SER A 198 -23.79 -2.30 -0.13
CA SER A 198 -24.61 -2.13 -1.35
C SER A 198 -23.76 -2.28 -2.61
N ARG A 199 -22.61 -1.59 -2.67
CA ARG A 199 -21.71 -1.67 -3.82
C ARG A 199 -21.21 -3.10 -4.02
N LEU A 200 -20.87 -3.79 -2.95
CA LEU A 200 -20.47 -5.19 -2.99
C LEU A 200 -21.59 -6.10 -3.53
N ALA A 201 -22.82 -5.90 -3.05
CA ALA A 201 -23.98 -6.65 -3.54
C ALA A 201 -24.24 -6.42 -5.04
N ARG A 202 -24.00 -5.20 -5.54
CA ARG A 202 -24.08 -4.91 -6.99
C ARG A 202 -23.00 -5.65 -7.78
N MET A 203 -21.77 -5.70 -7.28
CA MET A 203 -20.68 -6.46 -7.91
C MET A 203 -20.98 -7.95 -7.98
N ASP A 204 -21.76 -8.47 -7.01
CA ASP A 204 -22.27 -9.85 -6.97
C ASP A 204 -23.56 -10.04 -7.80
N GLY A 205 -24.09 -9.02 -8.46
CA GLY A 205 -25.35 -9.07 -9.22
C GLY A 205 -26.62 -9.09 -8.36
N LYS A 206 -26.52 -8.87 -7.04
CA LYS A 206 -27.64 -8.87 -6.09
C LYS A 206 -28.31 -7.49 -6.01
N ILE A 207 -28.96 -7.06 -7.09
CA ILE A 207 -29.45 -5.68 -7.24
C ILE A 207 -30.50 -5.31 -6.18
N SER A 208 -31.43 -6.24 -5.85
CA SER A 208 -32.47 -5.98 -4.83
C SER A 208 -31.87 -5.78 -3.44
N ASP A 209 -30.85 -6.57 -3.07
CA ASP A 209 -30.15 -6.38 -1.80
C ASP A 209 -29.40 -5.05 -1.78
N ALA A 210 -28.75 -4.68 -2.89
CA ALA A 210 -28.07 -3.41 -3.01
C ALA A 210 -29.00 -2.22 -2.80
N GLN A 211 -30.19 -2.25 -3.39
CA GLN A 211 -31.21 -1.19 -3.22
C GLN A 211 -31.69 -1.10 -1.78
N ARG A 212 -31.99 -2.24 -1.13
CA ARG A 212 -32.37 -2.26 0.29
C ARG A 212 -31.28 -1.68 1.19
N LEU A 213 -30.02 -2.02 0.95
CA LEU A 213 -28.87 -1.48 1.70
C LEU A 213 -28.67 0.03 1.49
N GLU A 214 -28.99 0.57 0.31
CA GLU A 214 -28.99 2.00 0.07
C GLU A 214 -30.12 2.71 0.85
N GLU A 215 -31.30 2.12 0.93
CA GLU A 215 -32.40 2.63 1.74
C GLU A 215 -32.08 2.63 3.24
N GLU A 216 -31.41 1.58 3.72
CA GLU A 216 -30.87 1.54 5.08
C GLU A 216 -29.82 2.65 5.31
N ALA A 217 -28.91 2.89 4.36
CA ALA A 217 -27.93 3.98 4.44
C ALA A 217 -28.61 5.35 4.51
N ILE A 218 -29.65 5.58 3.71
CA ILE A 218 -30.44 6.81 3.71
C ILE A 218 -31.10 7.03 5.09
N SER A 219 -31.65 5.97 5.69
CA SER A 219 -32.29 6.04 7.00
C SER A 219 -31.36 6.40 8.14
N LEU A 220 -30.10 6.01 8.03
CA LEU A 220 -29.03 6.26 9.02
C LEU A 220 -28.34 7.62 8.84
N SER A 221 -28.61 8.32 7.73
CA SER A 221 -27.88 9.52 7.33
C SER A 221 -28.50 10.80 7.90
N ASP A 222 -27.64 11.78 8.19
CA ASP A 222 -28.07 13.16 8.41
C ASP A 222 -28.69 13.78 7.13
N PRO A 223 -29.39 14.91 7.22
CA PRO A 223 -30.09 15.51 6.06
C PRO A 223 -29.18 15.81 4.87
N SER A 224 -27.94 16.24 5.11
CA SER A 224 -27.01 16.60 4.04
C SER A 224 -26.44 15.34 3.34
N GLN A 225 -26.09 14.32 4.11
CA GLN A 225 -25.65 13.03 3.59
C GLN A 225 -26.79 12.33 2.84
N ARG A 226 -28.01 12.37 3.40
CA ARG A 226 -29.21 11.77 2.80
C ARG A 226 -29.44 12.29 1.39
N ALA A 227 -29.46 13.60 1.19
CA ALA A 227 -29.69 14.19 -0.13
C ALA A 227 -28.66 13.71 -1.16
N ARG A 228 -27.38 13.60 -0.77
CA ARG A 228 -26.30 13.08 -1.65
C ARG A 228 -26.49 11.61 -2.01
N ILE A 229 -26.88 10.79 -1.04
CA ILE A 229 -27.11 9.36 -1.26
C ILE A 229 -28.33 9.13 -2.12
N GLU A 230 -29.43 9.87 -1.90
CA GLU A 230 -30.65 9.79 -2.70
C GLU A 230 -30.38 10.10 -4.16
N VAL A 231 -29.67 11.21 -4.46
CA VAL A 231 -29.32 11.58 -5.84
C VAL A 231 -28.45 10.47 -6.48
N ALA A 232 -27.42 10.00 -5.79
CA ALA A 232 -26.57 8.94 -6.31
C ALA A 232 -27.33 7.62 -6.50
N SER A 233 -28.30 7.29 -5.64
CA SER A 233 -29.14 6.09 -5.75
C SER A 233 -30.06 6.17 -6.96
N VAL A 234 -30.65 7.34 -7.23
CA VAL A 234 -31.49 7.55 -8.43
C VAL A 234 -30.68 7.32 -9.70
N ILE A 235 -29.47 7.88 -9.79
CA ILE A 235 -28.57 7.69 -10.95
C ILE A 235 -28.26 6.21 -11.14
N ARG A 236 -27.86 5.50 -10.08
CA ARG A 236 -27.54 4.05 -10.16
C ARG A 236 -28.73 3.21 -10.57
N ARG A 237 -29.94 3.50 -10.06
CA ARG A 237 -31.18 2.80 -10.46
C ARG A 237 -31.50 3.02 -11.94
N PHE A 238 -31.15 4.17 -12.48
CA PHE A 238 -31.31 4.45 -13.91
C PHE A 238 -30.34 3.60 -14.74
N ASP A 239 -29.07 3.54 -14.32
CA ASP A 239 -28.05 2.71 -14.98
C ASP A 239 -28.39 1.21 -14.92
N ASP A 240 -28.89 0.71 -13.78
CA ASP A 240 -29.35 -0.68 -13.62
C ASP A 240 -30.47 -1.04 -14.62
N ARG A 241 -31.41 -0.09 -14.87
CA ARG A 241 -32.49 -0.30 -15.85
C ARG A 241 -31.98 -0.31 -17.29
N LEU A 242 -31.03 0.56 -17.63
CA LEU A 242 -30.42 0.58 -18.95
C LEU A 242 -29.68 -0.74 -19.23
N LEU A 243 -28.91 -1.24 -18.29
CA LEU A 243 -28.20 -2.52 -18.42
C LEU A 243 -29.18 -3.70 -18.62
N SER A 244 -30.32 -3.69 -17.92
CA SER A 244 -31.35 -4.72 -18.10
C SER A 244 -32.02 -4.70 -19.47
N LEU A 245 -32.08 -3.57 -20.13
CA LEU A 245 -32.63 -3.42 -21.49
C LEU A 245 -31.66 -3.83 -22.59
N ILE A 246 -30.35 -3.79 -22.33
CA ILE A 246 -29.31 -4.17 -23.30
C ILE A 246 -29.11 -5.70 -23.33
N HIS A 247 -29.49 -6.39 -22.26
CA HIS A 247 -29.36 -7.85 -22.15
C HIS A 247 -30.61 -8.64 -22.56
N ILE A 248 -31.62 -7.97 -23.18
CA ILE A 248 -32.75 -8.61 -23.86
C ILE A 248 -32.47 -8.65 -25.36
#